data_18c0ead2781b0e7d64d2e49ac19e5aca
#
_entry.id   18c0ead2781b0e7d64d2e49ac19e5aca
#
_cell.length_a   1.000
_cell.length_b   1.000
_cell.length_c   1.000
_cell.angle_alpha   90.00
_cell.angle_beta   90.00
_cell.angle_gamma   90.00
#
_symmetry.space_group_name_H-M   'P 1'
#
loop_
_entity.id
_entity.type
_entity.pdbx_description
1 polymer ?
#
loop_
_entity_poly.entity_id
_entity_poly.type
_entity_poly.pdbx_seq_one_letter_code
_entity_poly.pdbx_strand_id
1 'polypeptide(L)'
;MSDCVKYVLAGIERNCANPVQKGVEKTGWIINRDHVDLINSKVVGSKITVLEFNEGAPDKPLFPIVIAGKTPFNGLKSSLVVGTYSNSWTKEAPIVILDTGAAVVENVINPLTAADSSFILIVENKFKGQDGDNAYEVFGFDQGLVASAGENDKYNEECDGGWKVTLTEEAAAHAALFLEPTVEEATGAAVTKTFIEGKAWVKSAE
;
A
#
# COMPACT_ATOMS: atom_id res chain seq x y z
N MET A 1 13.22 26.19 7.62
CA MET A 1 14.08 24.99 7.47
C MET A 1 13.56 23.98 8.48
N SER A 2 13.05 22.85 8.01
CA SER A 2 12.66 21.77 8.93
C SER A 2 13.94 21.13 9.46
N ASP A 3 14.18 21.26 10.76
CA ASP A 3 15.29 20.57 11.40
C ASP A 3 15.09 19.07 11.25
N CYS A 4 16.12 18.38 10.75
CA CYS A 4 16.09 16.91 10.71
C CYS A 4 16.01 16.40 12.15
N VAL A 5 14.95 15.67 12.47
CA VAL A 5 14.78 15.06 13.79
C VAL A 5 15.89 14.03 14.01
N LYS A 6 16.79 14.32 14.96
CA LYS A 6 17.94 13.45 15.28
C LYS A 6 17.75 12.68 16.58
N TYR A 7 16.68 12.95 17.30
CA TYR A 7 16.46 12.43 18.64
C TYR A 7 15.14 11.66 18.71
N VAL A 8 15.10 10.64 19.55
CA VAL A 8 13.86 9.98 19.93
C VAL A 8 13.04 10.95 20.79
N LEU A 9 11.82 11.26 20.36
CA LEU A 9 10.96 12.26 21.00
C LEU A 9 9.89 11.64 21.92
N ALA A 10 9.75 10.31 21.93
CA ALA A 10 8.75 9.60 22.74
C ALA A 10 9.33 8.34 23.35
N GLY A 11 8.76 7.90 24.47
CA GLY A 11 9.09 6.63 25.08
C GLY A 11 8.69 5.44 24.20
N ILE A 12 9.42 4.34 24.34
CA ILE A 12 9.09 3.07 23.66
C ILE A 12 8.43 2.19 24.71
N GLU A 13 7.12 2.19 24.70
CA GLU A 13 6.30 1.49 25.68
C GLU A 13 5.38 0.46 25.02
N ARG A 14 5.09 -0.62 25.74
CA ARG A 14 4.09 -1.59 25.32
C ARG A 14 2.73 -1.18 25.84
N ASN A 15 1.79 -0.90 24.94
CA ASN A 15 0.40 -0.69 25.31
C ASN A 15 -0.30 -2.05 25.51
N CYS A 16 -0.53 -2.43 26.79
CA CYS A 16 -1.22 -3.68 27.11
C CYS A 16 -2.73 -3.64 26.85
N ALA A 17 -3.31 -2.44 26.83
CA ALA A 17 -4.74 -2.26 26.54
C ALA A 17 -5.04 -2.41 25.03
N ASN A 18 -4.05 -2.12 24.17
CA ASN A 18 -4.17 -2.26 22.73
C ASN A 18 -2.92 -2.99 22.19
N PRO A 19 -2.83 -4.33 22.33
CA PRO A 19 -1.68 -5.10 21.93
C PRO A 19 -1.52 -5.10 20.41
N VAL A 20 -0.27 -4.99 19.93
CA VAL A 20 0.06 -5.07 18.51
C VAL A 20 -0.40 -6.41 17.94
N GLN A 21 -1.20 -6.36 16.88
CA GLN A 21 -1.64 -7.53 16.12
C GLN A 21 -0.79 -7.67 14.86
N LYS A 22 -0.29 -8.87 14.62
CA LYS A 22 0.55 -9.19 13.49
C LYS A 22 -0.27 -9.33 12.21
N GLY A 23 0.16 -8.65 11.13
CA GLY A 23 -0.34 -8.84 9.78
C GLY A 23 -1.37 -7.80 9.34
N VAL A 24 -1.84 -7.97 8.12
CA VAL A 24 -2.82 -7.12 7.45
C VAL A 24 -4.14 -7.86 7.25
N GLU A 25 -5.19 -7.12 6.98
CA GLU A 25 -6.50 -7.67 6.63
C GLU A 25 -6.48 -8.30 5.24
N LYS A 26 -7.61 -8.87 4.81
CA LYS A 26 -7.73 -9.63 3.57
C LYS A 26 -7.87 -8.76 2.33
N THR A 27 -8.08 -7.47 2.50
CA THR A 27 -8.34 -6.52 1.42
C THR A 27 -7.23 -5.48 1.37
N GLY A 28 -6.77 -5.17 0.17
CA GLY A 28 -5.95 -4.02 -0.13
C GLY A 28 -6.37 -3.41 -1.45
N TRP A 29 -5.76 -2.31 -1.80
CA TRP A 29 -6.03 -1.57 -3.04
C TRP A 29 -4.73 -1.17 -3.69
N ILE A 30 -4.65 -1.38 -5.00
CA ILE A 30 -3.54 -0.93 -5.82
C ILE A 30 -3.99 0.24 -6.70
N ILE A 31 -3.11 1.20 -6.87
CA ILE A 31 -3.31 2.40 -7.68
C ILE A 31 -2.13 2.49 -8.64
N ASN A 32 -2.40 2.80 -9.91
CA ASN A 32 -1.32 3.22 -10.80
C ASN A 32 -0.79 4.57 -10.33
N ARG A 33 0.49 4.67 -10.03
CA ARG A 33 1.09 5.88 -9.45
C ARG A 33 0.92 7.10 -10.35
N ASP A 34 0.89 6.91 -11.67
CA ASP A 34 0.66 7.95 -12.67
C ASP A 34 -0.74 8.60 -12.58
N HIS A 35 -1.69 7.92 -11.94
CA HIS A 35 -3.03 8.48 -11.68
C HIS A 35 -3.06 9.41 -10.46
N VAL A 36 -2.01 9.42 -9.63
CA VAL A 36 -1.95 10.22 -8.42
C VAL A 36 -1.26 11.55 -8.69
N ASP A 37 -1.89 12.65 -8.30
CA ASP A 37 -1.29 13.98 -8.29
C ASP A 37 -0.41 14.14 -7.03
N LEU A 38 0.86 13.82 -7.18
CA LEU A 38 1.83 13.90 -6.08
C LEU A 38 2.14 15.35 -5.66
N ILE A 39 1.89 16.32 -6.54
CA ILE A 39 2.16 17.74 -6.27
C ILE A 39 1.09 18.31 -5.34
N ASN A 40 -0.17 17.95 -5.57
CA ASN A 40 -1.30 18.42 -4.77
C ASN A 40 -1.61 17.50 -3.58
N SER A 41 -1.08 16.27 -3.58
CA SER A 41 -1.15 15.37 -2.42
C SER A 41 -0.26 15.89 -1.28
N LYS A 42 -0.72 15.72 -0.02
CA LYS A 42 -0.02 16.27 1.15
C LYS A 42 0.31 15.17 2.15
N VAL A 43 1.56 15.20 2.60
CA VAL A 43 2.07 14.35 3.68
C VAL A 43 2.42 15.24 4.87
N VAL A 44 1.91 14.91 6.05
CA VAL A 44 2.21 15.58 7.31
C VAL A 44 2.74 14.55 8.29
N GLY A 45 4.04 14.62 8.58
CA GLY A 45 4.73 13.58 9.38
C GLY A 45 4.70 12.23 8.65
N SER A 46 4.06 11.24 9.24
CA SER A 46 3.87 9.91 8.65
C SER A 46 2.44 9.68 8.10
N LYS A 47 1.66 10.73 7.92
CA LYS A 47 0.27 10.63 7.48
C LYS A 47 0.06 11.33 6.12
N ILE A 48 -0.60 10.66 5.19
CA ILE A 48 -1.08 11.23 3.93
C ILE A 48 -2.46 11.84 4.24
N THR A 49 -2.50 13.16 4.37
CA THR A 49 -3.72 13.91 4.74
C THR A 49 -4.54 14.35 3.54
N VAL A 50 -3.94 14.41 2.37
CA VAL A 50 -4.61 14.68 1.09
C VAL A 50 -4.04 13.74 0.05
N LEU A 51 -4.90 12.97 -0.61
CA LEU A 51 -4.57 12.13 -1.74
C LEU A 51 -5.40 12.59 -2.94
N GLU A 52 -4.76 13.27 -3.88
CA GLU A 52 -5.39 13.79 -5.07
C GLU A 52 -5.07 12.94 -6.31
N PHE A 53 -5.96 12.99 -7.30
CA PHE A 53 -5.81 12.23 -8.53
C PHE A 53 -5.75 13.18 -9.73
N ASN A 54 -4.94 12.83 -10.73
CA ASN A 54 -4.81 13.56 -11.97
C ASN A 54 -6.12 13.58 -12.76
N GLU A 55 -6.34 14.60 -13.57
CA GLU A 55 -7.54 14.74 -14.44
C GLU A 55 -7.76 13.54 -15.40
N GLY A 56 -6.66 12.84 -15.78
CA GLY A 56 -6.70 11.64 -16.61
C GLY A 56 -6.96 10.34 -15.85
N ALA A 57 -7.05 10.38 -14.53
CA ALA A 57 -7.33 9.19 -13.74
C ALA A 57 -8.80 8.76 -13.90
N PRO A 58 -9.08 7.44 -13.85
CA PRO A 58 -10.46 6.98 -13.82
C PRO A 58 -11.18 7.46 -12.56
N ASP A 59 -12.52 7.58 -12.60
CA ASP A 59 -13.34 7.98 -11.44
C ASP A 59 -13.08 7.11 -10.20
N LYS A 60 -12.72 5.84 -10.43
CA LYS A 60 -12.43 4.85 -9.40
C LYS A 60 -11.04 4.25 -9.61
N PRO A 61 -9.98 4.95 -9.19
CA PRO A 61 -8.59 4.58 -9.46
C PRO A 61 -8.05 3.50 -8.51
N LEU A 62 -8.77 3.14 -7.45
CA LEU A 62 -8.35 2.13 -6.48
C LEU A 62 -8.85 0.74 -6.90
N PHE A 63 -7.95 -0.10 -7.41
CA PHE A 63 -8.28 -1.47 -7.81
C PHE A 63 -8.13 -2.41 -6.60
N PRO A 64 -9.19 -3.10 -6.17
CA PRO A 64 -9.15 -3.95 -5.00
C PRO A 64 -8.33 -5.23 -5.26
N ILE A 65 -7.54 -5.62 -4.27
CA ILE A 65 -6.84 -6.90 -4.22
C ILE A 65 -7.49 -7.72 -3.12
N VAL A 66 -8.23 -8.76 -3.49
CA VAL A 66 -9.00 -9.59 -2.56
C VAL A 66 -8.88 -11.06 -2.98
N ILE A 67 -8.62 -11.93 -2.00
CA ILE A 67 -8.73 -13.37 -2.16
C ILE A 67 -9.79 -13.89 -1.18
N ALA A 68 -10.74 -14.67 -1.68
CA ALA A 68 -11.78 -15.24 -0.84
C ALA A 68 -11.18 -16.14 0.27
N GLY A 69 -11.43 -15.75 1.51
CA GLY A 69 -11.02 -16.53 2.68
C GLY A 69 -9.56 -16.41 3.14
N LYS A 70 -8.66 -15.88 2.30
CA LYS A 70 -7.22 -15.74 2.59
C LYS A 70 -6.76 -14.29 2.42
N THR A 71 -5.59 -13.94 2.96
CA THR A 71 -4.92 -12.67 2.65
C THR A 71 -4.12 -12.80 1.36
N PRO A 72 -4.22 -11.84 0.42
CA PRO A 72 -3.40 -11.83 -0.79
C PRO A 72 -1.96 -11.36 -0.54
N PHE A 73 -1.65 -10.91 0.68
CA PHE A 73 -0.35 -10.35 1.02
C PHE A 73 0.46 -11.33 1.85
N ASN A 74 1.67 -11.63 1.41
CA ASN A 74 2.57 -12.53 2.12
C ASN A 74 3.94 -11.88 2.30
N GLY A 75 4.19 -11.32 3.50
CA GLY A 75 5.50 -10.78 3.85
C GLY A 75 5.71 -9.31 3.48
N LEU A 76 4.69 -8.46 3.60
CA LEU A 76 4.87 -7.01 3.56
C LEU A 76 5.94 -6.60 4.57
N LYS A 77 6.96 -5.87 4.12
CA LYS A 77 8.06 -5.43 4.98
C LYS A 77 8.66 -4.10 4.53
N SER A 78 9.22 -3.39 5.52
CA SER A 78 10.07 -2.22 5.32
C SER A 78 11.41 -2.48 5.96
N SER A 79 12.51 -2.26 5.23
CA SER A 79 13.88 -2.51 5.68
C SER A 79 14.72 -1.24 5.55
N LEU A 80 15.46 -0.89 6.61
CA LEU A 80 16.36 0.25 6.58
C LEU A 80 17.58 -0.05 5.70
N VAL A 81 17.89 0.87 4.81
CA VAL A 81 19.11 0.88 4.01
C VAL A 81 20.00 2.02 4.49
N VAL A 82 21.18 1.67 4.99
CA VAL A 82 22.16 2.65 5.46
C VAL A 82 23.00 3.13 4.29
N GLY A 83 22.86 4.40 3.96
CA GLY A 83 23.64 5.04 2.90
C GLY A 83 24.76 5.92 3.43
N THR A 84 25.69 6.29 2.56
CA THR A 84 26.85 7.12 2.91
C THR A 84 26.45 8.54 3.35
N TYR A 85 25.43 9.11 2.72
CA TYR A 85 24.98 10.49 2.97
C TYR A 85 23.63 10.57 3.66
N SER A 86 22.75 9.63 3.42
CA SER A 86 21.42 9.54 4.03
C SER A 86 20.95 8.09 4.09
N ASN A 87 20.12 7.78 5.07
CA ASN A 87 19.44 6.51 5.16
C ASN A 87 18.14 6.58 4.36
N SER A 88 17.73 5.44 3.82
CA SER A 88 16.47 5.26 3.10
C SER A 88 15.80 3.95 3.50
N TRP A 89 14.63 3.70 2.97
CA TRP A 89 13.89 2.48 3.24
C TRP A 89 13.64 1.72 1.94
N THR A 90 13.79 0.41 1.97
CA THR A 90 13.29 -0.49 0.93
C THR A 90 12.03 -1.14 1.44
N LYS A 91 10.95 -1.04 0.66
CA LYS A 91 9.67 -1.68 0.99
C LYS A 91 9.38 -2.77 -0.02
N GLU A 92 8.94 -3.91 0.47
CA GLU A 92 8.56 -5.06 -0.37
C GLU A 92 7.12 -5.46 -0.10
N ALA A 93 6.39 -5.69 -1.19
CA ALA A 93 4.98 -6.06 -1.18
C ALA A 93 4.75 -7.28 -2.09
N PRO A 94 4.91 -8.50 -1.56
CA PRO A 94 4.52 -9.70 -2.28
C PRO A 94 3.00 -9.84 -2.33
N ILE A 95 2.46 -10.01 -3.54
CA ILE A 95 1.04 -10.15 -3.82
C ILE A 95 0.81 -11.51 -4.46
N VAL A 96 -0.19 -12.24 -3.96
CA VAL A 96 -0.64 -13.51 -4.53
C VAL A 96 -1.90 -13.27 -5.35
N ILE A 97 -1.94 -13.84 -6.56
CA ILE A 97 -3.08 -13.75 -7.48
C ILE A 97 -3.43 -15.18 -7.89
N LEU A 98 -4.61 -15.66 -7.45
CA LEU A 98 -5.00 -17.05 -7.65
C LEU A 98 -5.66 -17.32 -9.02
N ASP A 99 -6.08 -16.26 -9.71
CA ASP A 99 -6.66 -16.41 -11.05
C ASP A 99 -5.56 -16.46 -12.11
N THR A 100 -5.61 -17.48 -12.97
CA THR A 100 -4.64 -17.73 -14.04
C THR A 100 -5.27 -17.60 -15.43
N GLY A 101 -6.48 -17.06 -15.52
CA GLY A 101 -7.18 -16.84 -16.78
C GLY A 101 -6.49 -15.82 -17.70
N ALA A 102 -6.71 -15.93 -19.02
CA ALA A 102 -6.09 -15.04 -20.00
C ALA A 102 -6.40 -13.55 -19.73
N ALA A 103 -7.63 -13.23 -19.32
CA ALA A 103 -8.04 -11.87 -19.00
C ALA A 103 -7.26 -11.29 -17.80
N VAL A 104 -6.92 -12.13 -16.80
CA VAL A 104 -6.10 -11.69 -15.66
C VAL A 104 -4.65 -11.48 -16.09
N VAL A 105 -4.13 -12.34 -16.94
CA VAL A 105 -2.77 -12.14 -17.50
C VAL A 105 -2.68 -10.83 -18.26
N GLU A 106 -3.64 -10.53 -19.12
CA GLU A 106 -3.65 -9.31 -19.95
C GLU A 106 -3.90 -8.04 -19.12
N ASN A 107 -4.84 -8.07 -18.19
CA ASN A 107 -5.31 -6.86 -17.50
C ASN A 107 -4.69 -6.65 -16.12
N VAL A 108 -4.00 -7.65 -15.55
CA VAL A 108 -3.41 -7.55 -14.21
C VAL A 108 -1.91 -7.89 -14.26
N ILE A 109 -1.54 -9.09 -14.71
CA ILE A 109 -0.15 -9.55 -14.61
C ILE A 109 0.77 -8.73 -15.53
N ASN A 110 0.41 -8.59 -16.81
CA ASN A 110 1.22 -7.82 -17.76
C ASN A 110 1.40 -6.36 -17.32
N PRO A 111 0.35 -5.62 -16.92
CA PRO A 111 0.53 -4.27 -16.38
C PRO A 111 1.36 -4.23 -15.10
N LEU A 112 1.15 -5.16 -14.15
CA LEU A 112 1.91 -5.21 -12.91
C LEU A 112 3.40 -5.46 -13.11
N THR A 113 3.77 -6.19 -14.16
CA THR A 113 5.16 -6.58 -14.45
C THR A 113 5.80 -5.76 -15.55
N ALA A 114 5.12 -4.77 -16.10
CA ALA A 114 5.69 -3.87 -17.10
C ALA A 114 6.80 -3.01 -16.47
N ALA A 115 7.91 -2.85 -17.22
CA ALA A 115 9.12 -2.21 -16.70
C ALA A 115 8.97 -0.70 -16.42
N ASP A 116 7.99 -0.06 -17.07
CA ASP A 116 7.69 1.36 -16.94
C ASP A 116 6.51 1.66 -16.00
N SER A 117 5.93 0.63 -15.41
CA SER A 117 4.80 0.76 -14.49
C SER A 117 5.24 0.92 -13.05
N SER A 118 4.61 1.83 -12.33
CA SER A 118 4.78 2.01 -10.90
C SER A 118 3.43 2.11 -10.18
N PHE A 119 3.40 1.64 -8.94
CA PHE A 119 2.16 1.47 -8.20
C PHE A 119 2.25 2.03 -6.78
N ILE A 120 1.09 2.33 -6.24
CA ILE A 120 0.87 2.60 -4.81
C ILE A 120 -0.06 1.52 -4.28
N LEU A 121 0.31 0.90 -3.17
CA LEU A 121 -0.47 -0.13 -2.50
C LEU A 121 -0.97 0.39 -1.16
N ILE A 122 -2.27 0.30 -0.93
CA ILE A 122 -2.91 0.60 0.35
C ILE A 122 -3.36 -0.71 0.96
N VAL A 123 -2.98 -0.97 2.20
CA VAL A 123 -3.40 -2.16 2.94
C VAL A 123 -4.03 -1.78 4.27
N GLU A 124 -5.01 -2.55 4.69
CA GLU A 124 -5.63 -2.39 6.00
C GLU A 124 -4.88 -3.24 7.03
N ASN A 125 -4.31 -2.60 8.05
CA ASN A 125 -3.61 -3.26 9.15
C ASN A 125 -4.59 -3.92 10.11
N LYS A 126 -4.22 -5.08 10.68
CA LYS A 126 -4.96 -5.67 11.81
C LYS A 126 -4.80 -4.83 13.07
N PHE A 127 -3.61 -4.31 13.31
CA PHE A 127 -3.36 -3.34 14.36
C PHE A 127 -3.67 -1.94 13.85
N LYS A 128 -4.76 -1.36 14.31
CA LYS A 128 -5.27 -0.06 13.82
C LYS A 128 -4.84 1.13 14.68
N GLY A 129 -3.98 0.90 15.70
CA GLY A 129 -3.63 1.92 16.66
C GLY A 129 -4.77 2.18 17.69
N GLN A 130 -4.55 3.11 18.61
CA GLN A 130 -5.51 3.39 19.67
C GLN A 130 -6.77 4.09 19.13
N ASP A 131 -6.60 5.01 18.18
CA ASP A 131 -7.67 5.84 17.62
C ASP A 131 -7.93 5.51 16.14
N GLY A 132 -7.39 4.41 15.61
CA GLY A 132 -7.51 4.02 14.21
C GLY A 132 -6.49 4.69 13.29
N ASP A 133 -5.56 5.44 13.82
CA ASP A 133 -4.55 6.22 13.09
C ASP A 133 -3.67 5.38 12.17
N ASN A 134 -3.46 4.10 12.52
CA ASN A 134 -2.62 3.16 11.78
C ASN A 134 -3.45 2.17 10.95
N ALA A 135 -4.72 2.46 10.70
CA ALA A 135 -5.62 1.52 10.04
C ALA A 135 -5.19 1.19 8.61
N TYR A 136 -4.75 2.17 7.85
CA TYR A 136 -4.42 2.02 6.43
C TYR A 136 -2.98 2.42 6.16
N GLU A 137 -2.11 1.46 5.85
CA GLU A 137 -0.71 1.69 5.53
C GLU A 137 -0.52 1.76 4.01
N VAL A 138 0.38 2.65 3.59
CA VAL A 138 0.64 2.94 2.17
C VAL A 138 2.08 2.59 1.82
N PHE A 139 2.24 1.81 0.77
CA PHE A 139 3.52 1.45 0.17
C PHE A 139 3.62 2.07 -1.22
N GLY A 140 4.79 2.52 -1.64
CA GLY A 140 5.00 3.03 -2.98
C GLY A 140 4.62 4.50 -3.19
N PHE A 141 4.34 5.25 -2.13
CA PHE A 141 3.99 6.67 -2.29
C PHE A 141 5.21 7.53 -2.67
N ASP A 142 6.37 7.27 -2.05
CA ASP A 142 7.57 8.08 -2.24
C ASP A 142 8.17 7.88 -3.65
N GLN A 143 8.51 6.65 -4.02
CA GLN A 143 9.19 6.34 -5.28
C GLN A 143 8.38 5.47 -6.25
N GLY A 144 7.31 4.85 -5.76
CA GLY A 144 6.53 3.85 -6.50
C GLY A 144 7.01 2.43 -6.27
N LEU A 145 6.06 1.52 -6.20
CA LEU A 145 6.32 0.09 -6.22
C LEU A 145 6.49 -0.38 -7.65
N VAL A 146 7.60 -1.04 -7.95
CA VAL A 146 7.90 -1.63 -9.26
C VAL A 146 8.07 -3.14 -9.10
N ALA A 147 7.69 -3.93 -10.10
CA ALA A 147 7.87 -5.37 -10.05
C ALA A 147 9.36 -5.73 -9.98
N SER A 148 9.74 -6.43 -8.92
CA SER A 148 11.11 -6.95 -8.71
C SER A 148 11.22 -8.45 -8.93
N ALA A 149 10.11 -9.19 -8.79
CA ALA A 149 10.03 -10.61 -9.07
C ALA A 149 8.61 -11.01 -9.47
N GLY A 150 8.49 -11.99 -10.32
CA GLY A 150 7.22 -12.59 -10.73
C GLY A 150 7.39 -14.08 -10.96
N GLU A 151 6.48 -14.89 -10.44
CA GLU A 151 6.53 -16.35 -10.49
C GLU A 151 5.13 -16.92 -10.72
N ASN A 152 5.04 -17.94 -11.58
CA ASN A 152 3.87 -18.78 -11.71
C ASN A 152 4.30 -20.25 -11.67
N ASP A 153 4.34 -20.80 -10.48
CA ASP A 153 4.62 -22.23 -10.29
C ASP A 153 3.30 -22.95 -10.00
N LYS A 154 2.91 -23.85 -10.93
CA LYS A 154 1.66 -24.62 -10.88
C LYS A 154 1.59 -25.60 -9.71
N TYR A 155 2.70 -25.87 -9.06
CA TYR A 155 2.80 -26.81 -7.94
C TYR A 155 3.16 -26.12 -6.62
N ASN A 156 3.27 -24.80 -6.60
CA ASN A 156 3.61 -24.04 -5.42
C ASN A 156 2.39 -23.95 -4.48
N GLU A 157 2.55 -24.47 -3.26
CA GLU A 157 1.51 -24.47 -2.23
C GLU A 157 1.24 -23.07 -1.63
N GLU A 158 2.21 -22.14 -1.70
CA GLU A 158 2.05 -20.78 -1.16
C GLU A 158 1.04 -19.95 -1.97
N CYS A 159 0.95 -20.19 -3.28
CA CYS A 159 0.04 -19.49 -4.18
C CYS A 159 -0.98 -20.39 -4.86
N ASP A 160 -1.16 -21.64 -4.39
CA ASP A 160 -2.09 -22.63 -4.96
C ASP A 160 -1.97 -22.76 -6.49
N GLY A 161 -0.74 -22.68 -7.04
CA GLY A 161 -0.47 -22.70 -8.48
C GLY A 161 -0.81 -21.41 -9.24
N GLY A 162 -1.15 -20.34 -8.54
CA GLY A 162 -1.39 -19.00 -9.08
C GLY A 162 -0.12 -18.22 -9.37
N TRP A 163 -0.22 -16.92 -9.31
CA TRP A 163 0.89 -16.00 -9.48
C TRP A 163 1.34 -15.43 -8.14
N LYS A 164 2.65 -15.25 -7.98
CA LYS A 164 3.25 -14.49 -6.91
C LYS A 164 4.06 -13.38 -7.53
N VAL A 165 3.64 -12.13 -7.33
CA VAL A 165 4.34 -10.95 -7.82
C VAL A 165 4.86 -10.16 -6.63
N THR A 166 6.14 -9.87 -6.60
CA THR A 166 6.75 -9.01 -5.59
C THR A 166 6.99 -7.64 -6.18
N LEU A 167 6.38 -6.64 -5.57
CA LEU A 167 6.61 -5.25 -5.88
C LEU A 167 7.58 -4.66 -4.85
N THR A 168 8.52 -3.83 -5.30
CA THR A 168 9.54 -3.23 -4.43
C THR A 168 9.61 -1.73 -4.67
N GLU A 169 9.65 -0.97 -3.60
CA GLU A 169 9.99 0.45 -3.58
C GLU A 169 11.38 0.61 -2.98
N GLU A 170 12.32 1.14 -3.75
CA GLU A 170 13.68 1.44 -3.28
C GLU A 170 13.80 2.91 -2.92
N ALA A 171 14.70 3.21 -1.98
CA ALA A 171 15.04 4.58 -1.55
C ALA A 171 13.85 5.41 -1.06
N ALA A 172 12.83 4.79 -0.46
CA ALA A 172 11.73 5.50 0.17
C ALA A 172 12.22 6.40 1.32
N ALA A 173 11.68 7.61 1.41
CA ALA A 173 12.04 8.57 2.46
C ALA A 173 11.42 8.20 3.81
N HIS A 174 10.23 7.62 3.79
CA HIS A 174 9.45 7.31 4.99
C HIS A 174 9.49 5.82 5.34
N ALA A 175 9.74 5.51 6.62
CA ALA A 175 9.69 4.14 7.14
C ALA A 175 8.31 3.51 6.97
N ALA A 176 7.27 4.27 7.29
CA ALA A 176 5.86 3.92 7.08
C ALA A 176 5.06 5.19 6.79
N LEU A 177 4.05 5.09 5.95
CA LEU A 177 3.07 6.13 5.69
C LEU A 177 1.67 5.56 5.91
N PHE A 178 0.81 6.35 6.52
CA PHE A 178 -0.57 5.96 6.80
C PHE A 178 -1.53 6.90 6.07
N LEU A 179 -2.57 6.34 5.45
CA LEU A 179 -3.60 7.12 4.79
C LEU A 179 -4.62 7.60 5.83
N GLU A 180 -4.71 8.90 6.01
CA GLU A 180 -5.67 9.56 6.89
C GLU A 180 -6.17 10.84 6.23
N PRO A 181 -6.99 10.74 5.16
CA PRO A 181 -7.48 11.90 4.46
C PRO A 181 -8.41 12.72 5.35
N THR A 182 -8.28 14.03 5.27
CA THR A 182 -9.21 14.97 5.88
C THR A 182 -10.34 15.25 4.89
N VAL A 183 -11.57 14.92 5.28
CA VAL A 183 -12.78 15.19 4.48
C VAL A 183 -13.71 16.06 5.33
N GLU A 184 -14.03 17.25 4.85
CA GLU A 184 -14.91 18.21 5.56
C GLU A 184 -14.48 18.44 7.04
N GLU A 185 -13.17 18.62 7.26
CA GLU A 185 -12.54 18.77 8.59
C GLU A 185 -12.60 17.52 9.50
N ALA A 186 -13.13 16.40 9.01
CA ALA A 186 -13.14 15.13 9.72
C ALA A 186 -11.95 14.24 9.32
N THR A 187 -11.42 13.50 10.26
CA THR A 187 -10.30 12.55 10.08
C THR A 187 -10.60 11.21 10.77
N GLY A 188 -9.72 10.24 10.57
CA GLY A 188 -9.76 8.94 11.25
C GLY A 188 -10.17 7.77 10.35
N ALA A 189 -10.11 6.56 10.90
CA ALA A 189 -10.27 5.31 10.15
C ALA A 189 -11.62 5.18 9.41
N ALA A 190 -12.71 5.69 9.98
CA ALA A 190 -14.04 5.65 9.35
C ALA A 190 -14.12 6.57 8.13
N VAL A 191 -13.52 7.76 8.21
CA VAL A 191 -13.42 8.72 7.11
C VAL A 191 -12.55 8.15 6.00
N THR A 192 -11.40 7.59 6.34
CA THR A 192 -10.50 6.92 5.39
C THR A 192 -11.20 5.77 4.69
N LYS A 193 -11.95 4.95 5.40
CA LYS A 193 -12.73 3.86 4.81
C LYS A 193 -13.74 4.38 3.79
N THR A 194 -14.51 5.41 4.14
CA THR A 194 -15.49 6.03 3.22
C THR A 194 -14.80 6.61 1.98
N PHE A 195 -13.64 7.25 2.15
CA PHE A 195 -12.84 7.75 1.03
C PHE A 195 -12.41 6.62 0.09
N ILE A 196 -11.86 5.53 0.64
CA ILE A 196 -11.43 4.37 -0.14
C ILE A 196 -12.62 3.73 -0.87
N GLU A 197 -13.74 3.50 -0.20
CA GLU A 197 -14.95 2.92 -0.80
C GLU A 197 -15.51 3.80 -1.93
N GLY A 198 -15.47 5.11 -1.78
CA GLY A 198 -15.89 6.06 -2.82
C GLY A 198 -15.02 6.04 -4.07
N LYS A 199 -13.74 5.71 -3.93
CA LYS A 199 -12.75 5.66 -5.01
C LYS A 199 -12.42 4.24 -5.48
N ALA A 200 -12.94 3.20 -4.83
CA ALA A 200 -12.69 1.81 -5.20
C ALA A 200 -13.42 1.40 -6.48
N TRP A 201 -12.69 0.72 -7.37
CA TRP A 201 -13.25 0.11 -8.55
C TRP A 201 -14.19 -1.06 -8.15
N VAL A 202 -15.32 -1.13 -8.78
CA VAL A 202 -16.32 -2.19 -8.57
C VAL A 202 -16.52 -2.91 -9.91
N LYS A 203 -16.39 -4.24 -9.91
CA LYS A 203 -16.70 -5.05 -11.08
C LYS A 203 -18.18 -4.82 -11.41
N SER A 204 -18.48 -4.33 -12.63
CA SER A 204 -19.87 -4.26 -13.11
C SER A 204 -20.43 -5.67 -13.14
N ALA A 205 -21.61 -5.86 -12.56
CA ALA A 205 -22.36 -7.10 -12.70
C ALA A 205 -22.74 -7.23 -14.18
N GLU A 206 -22.21 -8.25 -14.85
CA GLU A 206 -22.68 -8.70 -16.16
C GLU A 206 -23.95 -9.53 -15.97
#